data_670786e7d32d9974a5f14cf9ec5ec3b2
#
_entry.id   670786e7d32d9974a5f14cf9ec5ec3b2
#
_cell.length_a   1.000
_cell.length_b   1.000
_cell.length_c   1.000
_cell.angle_alpha   90.00
_cell.angle_beta   90.00
_cell.angle_gamma   90.00
#
_symmetry.space_group_name_H-M   'P 1'
#
loop_
_entity.id
_entity.type
_entity.pdbx_description
1 polymer ?
#
loop_
_entity_poly.entity_id
_entity_poly.type
_entity_poly.pdbx_seq_one_letter_code
_entity_poly.pdbx_strand_id
1 'polypeptide(L)'
;IIAIDENNEFEAIETIDGKEQYAIPGLIDAHIHIESSMLTPYEFSRIMVPHGITTVVTDPHEIANVSGKDGLRFMIEDAKKAQMDILYMLPSSVPGTTFENTGAVLTAEDLEEFVTEPSILGLAEVMDYPAVLGGEDHILNKIKLAQKNNMKIDGHAAGLSSSQIRGYRAAGIETDHECVTAEEAMDRIEQGMYVLI
;
A
#
# COMPACT_ATOMS: atom_id res chain seq x y z
N ILE A 1 3.50 -23.28 8.59
CA ILE A 1 4.50 -24.32 8.98
C ILE A 1 4.16 -24.76 10.39
N ILE A 2 3.85 -26.05 10.56
CA ILE A 2 3.51 -26.63 11.87
C ILE A 2 4.78 -27.19 12.53
N ALA A 3 5.63 -27.84 11.74
CA ALA A 3 6.88 -28.42 12.22
C ALA A 3 7.90 -28.49 11.08
N ILE A 4 9.17 -28.56 11.46
CA ILE A 4 10.29 -28.96 10.60
C ILE A 4 10.81 -30.26 11.21
N ASP A 5 10.83 -31.34 10.45
CA ASP A 5 11.23 -32.68 10.91
C ASP A 5 12.40 -33.19 10.05
N GLU A 6 13.55 -33.29 10.67
CA GLU A 6 14.77 -33.80 10.04
C GLU A 6 14.86 -35.34 10.04
N ASN A 7 14.02 -36.01 10.85
CA ASN A 7 14.09 -37.46 11.10
C ASN A 7 12.99 -38.25 10.41
N ASN A 8 12.08 -37.63 9.66
CA ASN A 8 10.89 -38.23 9.06
C ASN A 8 10.00 -38.96 10.08
N GLU A 9 9.75 -38.36 11.24
CA GLU A 9 8.92 -38.89 12.31
C GLU A 9 7.42 -38.62 12.10
N PHE A 10 7.06 -37.76 11.16
CA PHE A 10 5.68 -37.42 10.85
C PHE A 10 5.15 -38.19 9.67
N GLU A 11 3.92 -38.71 9.81
CA GLU A 11 3.13 -39.21 8.69
C GLU A 11 2.30 -38.06 8.08
N ALA A 12 2.21 -38.04 6.76
CA ALA A 12 1.43 -37.04 6.01
C ALA A 12 0.39 -37.72 5.12
N ILE A 13 -0.76 -37.09 4.95
CA ILE A 13 -1.80 -37.53 4.00
C ILE A 13 -1.30 -37.36 2.56
N GLU A 14 -0.54 -36.31 2.32
CA GLU A 14 0.05 -36.00 1.02
C GLU A 14 1.49 -35.52 1.21
N THR A 15 2.39 -35.97 0.33
CA THR A 15 3.80 -35.61 0.34
C THR A 15 4.17 -34.95 -1.01
N ILE A 16 4.78 -33.80 -0.96
CA ILE A 16 5.30 -33.11 -2.13
C ILE A 16 6.82 -33.21 -2.11
N ASP A 17 7.40 -33.83 -3.15
CA ASP A 17 8.85 -33.87 -3.33
C ASP A 17 9.37 -32.51 -3.81
N GLY A 18 10.10 -31.83 -2.96
CA GLY A 18 10.72 -30.53 -3.25
C GLY A 18 11.94 -30.60 -4.16
N LYS A 19 12.41 -31.79 -4.56
CA LYS A 19 13.55 -32.01 -5.50
C LYS A 19 14.78 -31.19 -5.14
N GLU A 20 15.17 -31.17 -3.88
CA GLU A 20 16.28 -30.40 -3.33
C GLU A 20 16.14 -28.87 -3.48
N GLN A 21 14.92 -28.37 -3.70
CA GLN A 21 14.62 -26.94 -3.75
C GLN A 21 14.36 -26.38 -2.35
N TYR A 22 14.50 -25.08 -2.22
CA TYR A 22 14.19 -24.36 -0.98
C TYR A 22 12.71 -23.97 -0.94
N ALA A 23 12.03 -24.31 0.15
CA ALA A 23 10.71 -23.75 0.45
C ALA A 23 10.89 -22.41 1.19
N ILE A 24 10.34 -21.35 0.64
CA ILE A 24 10.36 -20.01 1.23
C ILE A 24 8.93 -19.53 1.47
N PRO A 25 8.70 -18.55 2.37
CA PRO A 25 7.42 -17.86 2.43
C PRO A 25 7.07 -17.22 1.09
N GLY A 26 5.78 -17.09 0.81
CA GLY A 26 5.32 -16.35 -0.35
C GLY A 26 5.82 -14.91 -0.33
N LEU A 27 6.05 -14.35 -1.51
CA LEU A 27 6.54 -12.98 -1.66
C LEU A 27 5.43 -11.98 -1.33
N ILE A 28 5.84 -10.83 -0.80
CA ILE A 28 4.96 -9.70 -0.48
C ILE A 28 5.37 -8.54 -1.38
N ASP A 29 4.43 -8.02 -2.18
CA ASP A 29 4.58 -6.76 -2.86
C ASP A 29 4.04 -5.65 -1.95
N ALA A 30 4.90 -4.76 -1.50
CA ALA A 30 4.58 -3.78 -0.48
C ALA A 30 3.97 -2.48 -1.02
N HIS A 31 3.95 -2.29 -2.33
CA HIS A 31 3.34 -1.13 -2.97
C HIS A 31 2.99 -1.42 -4.43
N ILE A 32 1.70 -1.43 -4.75
CA ILE A 32 1.21 -1.68 -6.11
C ILE A 32 -0.12 -0.97 -6.37
N HIS A 33 -0.38 -0.67 -7.65
CA HIS A 33 -1.69 -0.25 -8.15
C HIS A 33 -2.26 -1.38 -9.02
N ILE A 34 -3.21 -2.14 -8.49
CA ILE A 34 -3.81 -3.28 -9.23
C ILE A 34 -4.47 -2.79 -10.52
N GLU A 35 -5.09 -1.62 -10.50
CA GLU A 35 -5.79 -1.01 -11.63
C GLU A 35 -4.87 -0.77 -12.83
N SER A 36 -3.60 -0.43 -12.60
CA SER A 36 -2.59 -0.26 -13.65
C SER A 36 -2.36 -1.54 -14.47
N SER A 37 -2.66 -2.72 -13.90
CA SER A 37 -2.65 -3.99 -14.62
C SER A 37 -3.87 -4.20 -15.52
N MET A 38 -4.89 -3.34 -15.43
CA MET A 38 -6.21 -3.48 -16.07
C MET A 38 -6.98 -4.74 -15.65
N LEU A 39 -6.69 -5.26 -14.46
CA LEU A 39 -7.34 -6.43 -13.88
C LEU A 39 -8.16 -6.04 -12.64
N THR A 40 -9.16 -6.85 -12.32
CA THR A 40 -9.81 -6.78 -11.01
C THR A 40 -8.95 -7.49 -9.96
N PRO A 41 -9.11 -7.21 -8.65
CA PRO A 41 -8.36 -7.88 -7.60
C PRO A 41 -8.40 -9.41 -7.66
N TYR A 42 -9.55 -9.99 -7.95
CA TYR A 42 -9.69 -11.44 -8.12
C TYR A 42 -8.86 -11.96 -9.30
N GLU A 43 -8.97 -11.37 -10.48
CA GLU A 43 -8.22 -11.81 -11.66
C GLU A 43 -6.71 -11.55 -11.51
N PHE A 44 -6.33 -10.45 -10.85
CA PHE A 44 -4.94 -10.16 -10.50
C PHE A 44 -4.36 -11.30 -9.64
N SER A 45 -5.09 -11.75 -8.61
CA SER A 45 -4.64 -12.84 -7.74
C SER A 45 -4.38 -14.15 -8.50
N ARG A 46 -5.21 -14.46 -9.49
CA ARG A 46 -5.06 -15.68 -10.32
C ARG A 46 -3.78 -15.67 -11.14
N ILE A 47 -3.31 -14.49 -11.52
CA ILE A 47 -2.07 -14.35 -12.30
C ILE A 47 -0.86 -14.33 -11.37
N MET A 48 -0.92 -13.62 -10.24
CA MET A 48 0.25 -13.37 -9.41
C MET A 48 0.62 -14.55 -8.49
N VAL A 49 -0.37 -15.29 -7.98
CA VAL A 49 -0.11 -16.44 -7.08
C VAL A 49 0.80 -17.49 -7.72
N PRO A 50 0.64 -17.90 -9.01
CA PRO A 50 1.56 -18.82 -9.67
C PRO A 50 3.01 -18.34 -9.77
N HIS A 51 3.25 -17.02 -9.64
CA HIS A 51 4.58 -16.42 -9.61
C HIS A 51 5.16 -16.29 -8.20
N GLY A 52 4.44 -16.77 -7.19
CA GLY A 52 4.90 -16.82 -5.80
C GLY A 52 4.56 -15.58 -4.97
N ILE A 53 3.81 -14.62 -5.51
CA ILE A 53 3.32 -13.47 -4.75
C ILE A 53 2.02 -13.89 -4.05
N THR A 54 2.04 -13.85 -2.73
CA THR A 54 0.91 -14.30 -1.90
C THR A 54 0.25 -13.18 -1.10
N THR A 55 0.87 -12.02 -1.07
CA THR A 55 0.35 -10.82 -0.40
C THR A 55 0.72 -9.58 -1.19
N VAL A 56 -0.20 -8.64 -1.33
CA VAL A 56 0.08 -7.31 -1.87
C VAL A 56 -0.52 -6.23 -0.98
N VAL A 57 0.16 -5.08 -0.93
CA VAL A 57 -0.35 -3.84 -0.35
C VAL A 57 -0.65 -2.91 -1.51
N THR A 58 -1.92 -2.58 -1.72
CA THR A 58 -2.35 -1.81 -2.89
C THR A 58 -2.96 -0.47 -2.51
N ASP A 59 -2.66 0.55 -3.33
CA ASP A 59 -3.33 1.84 -3.29
C ASP A 59 -4.31 1.96 -4.47
N PRO A 60 -5.63 1.90 -4.23
CA PRO A 60 -6.65 1.97 -5.27
C PRO A 60 -7.05 3.40 -5.63
N HIS A 61 -6.09 4.34 -5.69
CA HIS A 61 -6.42 5.74 -5.98
C HIS A 61 -6.88 5.96 -7.43
N GLU A 62 -6.46 5.14 -8.37
CA GLU A 62 -6.86 5.24 -9.77
C GLU A 62 -8.37 5.03 -9.94
N ILE A 63 -8.92 3.94 -9.39
CA ILE A 63 -10.37 3.70 -9.43
C ILE A 63 -11.13 4.70 -8.56
N ALA A 64 -10.53 5.13 -7.45
CA ALA A 64 -11.11 6.14 -6.58
C ALA A 64 -11.23 7.51 -7.27
N ASN A 65 -10.27 7.90 -8.11
CA ASN A 65 -10.34 9.09 -8.95
C ASN A 65 -11.52 9.05 -9.95
N VAL A 66 -11.90 7.87 -10.41
CA VAL A 66 -12.99 7.69 -11.39
C VAL A 66 -14.35 7.57 -10.69
N SER A 67 -14.42 6.73 -9.65
CA SER A 67 -15.68 6.25 -9.07
C SER A 67 -15.81 6.51 -7.55
N GLY A 68 -14.86 7.23 -6.96
CA GLY A 68 -14.93 7.58 -5.54
C GLY A 68 -15.02 6.36 -4.61
N LYS A 69 -15.83 6.48 -3.57
CA LYS A 69 -16.07 5.41 -2.59
C LYS A 69 -16.61 4.12 -3.19
N ASP A 70 -17.38 4.20 -4.25
CA ASP A 70 -17.92 3.00 -4.89
C ASP A 70 -16.82 2.19 -5.58
N GLY A 71 -15.82 2.85 -6.14
CA GLY A 71 -14.60 2.20 -6.63
C GLY A 71 -13.86 1.47 -5.54
N LEU A 72 -13.64 2.11 -4.38
CA LEU A 72 -13.01 1.48 -3.22
C LEU A 72 -13.78 0.25 -2.73
N ARG A 73 -15.11 0.37 -2.59
CA ARG A 73 -15.95 -0.77 -2.20
C ARG A 73 -15.87 -1.93 -3.18
N PHE A 74 -15.87 -1.63 -4.49
CA PHE A 74 -15.70 -2.65 -5.52
C PHE A 74 -14.40 -3.41 -5.35
N MET A 75 -13.27 -2.71 -5.19
CA MET A 75 -11.96 -3.32 -5.04
C MET A 75 -11.90 -4.22 -3.80
N ILE A 76 -12.38 -3.74 -2.66
CA ILE A 76 -12.43 -4.50 -1.40
C ILE A 76 -13.32 -5.75 -1.53
N GLU A 77 -14.51 -5.62 -2.11
CA GLU A 77 -15.44 -6.76 -2.25
C GLU A 77 -14.93 -7.82 -3.24
N ASP A 78 -14.33 -7.41 -4.36
CA ASP A 78 -13.79 -8.35 -5.32
C ASP A 78 -12.58 -9.11 -4.77
N ALA A 79 -11.75 -8.43 -3.97
CA ALA A 79 -10.59 -9.03 -3.27
C ALA A 79 -10.97 -10.18 -2.32
N LYS A 80 -12.18 -10.20 -1.77
CA LYS A 80 -12.65 -11.30 -0.90
C LYS A 80 -12.69 -12.66 -1.59
N LYS A 81 -12.65 -12.69 -2.91
CA LYS A 81 -12.60 -13.90 -3.73
C LYS A 81 -11.16 -14.31 -4.09
N ALA A 82 -10.18 -13.46 -3.81
CA ALA A 82 -8.79 -13.68 -4.20
C ALA A 82 -8.17 -14.86 -3.46
N GLN A 83 -7.17 -15.49 -4.08
CA GLN A 83 -6.38 -16.59 -3.50
C GLN A 83 -5.10 -16.09 -2.81
N MET A 84 -4.98 -14.80 -2.61
CA MET A 84 -3.88 -14.12 -1.93
C MET A 84 -4.44 -13.08 -0.97
N ASP A 85 -3.62 -12.63 -0.04
CA ASP A 85 -3.97 -11.51 0.83
C ASP A 85 -3.82 -10.19 0.05
N ILE A 86 -4.90 -9.43 -0.08
CA ILE A 86 -4.89 -8.10 -0.68
C ILE A 86 -5.22 -7.10 0.42
N LEU A 87 -4.23 -6.33 0.80
CA LEU A 87 -4.31 -5.30 1.83
C LEU A 87 -4.36 -3.93 1.16
N TYR A 88 -5.20 -3.04 1.67
CA TYR A 88 -5.46 -1.75 1.05
C TYR A 88 -4.90 -0.60 1.87
N MET A 89 -4.39 0.38 1.16
CA MET A 89 -4.13 1.71 1.69
C MET A 89 -5.24 2.64 1.20
N LEU A 90 -5.83 3.45 2.07
CA LEU A 90 -6.86 4.42 1.69
C LEU A 90 -6.24 5.58 0.90
N PRO A 91 -6.77 5.95 -0.26
CA PRO A 91 -6.19 6.99 -1.10
C PRO A 91 -6.05 8.33 -0.38
N SER A 92 -4.85 8.84 -0.30
CA SER A 92 -4.55 10.15 0.30
C SER A 92 -4.94 11.31 -0.61
N SER A 93 -4.73 11.12 -1.91
CA SER A 93 -4.73 12.18 -2.92
C SER A 93 -5.71 11.85 -4.04
N VAL A 94 -7.00 12.15 -3.81
CA VAL A 94 -8.09 12.04 -4.80
C VAL A 94 -8.86 13.36 -4.79
N PRO A 95 -8.60 14.23 -5.78
CA PRO A 95 -7.58 14.14 -6.85
C PRO A 95 -6.14 14.24 -6.33
N GLY A 96 -5.17 13.95 -7.20
CA GLY A 96 -3.74 14.09 -6.91
C GLY A 96 -3.34 15.51 -6.54
N THR A 97 -3.94 16.49 -7.21
CA THR A 97 -3.78 17.93 -6.93
C THR A 97 -5.11 18.67 -7.08
N THR A 98 -5.20 19.87 -6.48
CA THR A 98 -6.44 20.67 -6.48
C THR A 98 -6.83 21.24 -7.85
N PHE A 99 -5.94 21.20 -8.83
CA PHE A 99 -6.19 21.72 -10.19
C PHE A 99 -6.45 20.61 -11.23
N GLU A 100 -6.49 19.34 -10.81
CA GLU A 100 -6.84 18.22 -11.68
C GLU A 100 -8.33 18.06 -11.87
N ASN A 101 -8.72 17.59 -13.06
CA ASN A 101 -10.07 17.10 -13.29
C ASN A 101 -10.18 15.67 -12.79
N THR A 102 -11.22 15.39 -12.01
CA THR A 102 -11.44 14.09 -11.37
C THR A 102 -12.92 13.70 -11.42
N GLY A 103 -13.20 12.41 -11.38
CA GLY A 103 -14.56 11.87 -11.24
C GLY A 103 -15.09 11.96 -9.80
N ALA A 104 -14.19 12.05 -8.81
CA ALA A 104 -14.56 12.18 -7.40
C ALA A 104 -13.53 13.00 -6.63
N VAL A 105 -13.96 13.56 -5.50
CA VAL A 105 -13.10 14.15 -4.47
C VAL A 105 -13.33 13.37 -3.18
N LEU A 106 -12.28 12.86 -2.57
CA LEU A 106 -12.36 12.16 -1.29
C LEU A 106 -11.78 13.01 -0.17
N THR A 107 -12.60 13.26 0.84
CA THR A 107 -12.21 13.97 2.07
C THR A 107 -11.83 12.97 3.17
N ALA A 108 -11.33 13.44 4.32
CA ALA A 108 -11.07 12.59 5.47
C ALA A 108 -12.37 11.95 5.98
N GLU A 109 -13.47 12.68 5.96
CA GLU A 109 -14.79 12.20 6.36
C GLU A 109 -15.30 11.08 5.44
N ASP A 110 -15.01 11.15 4.14
CA ASP A 110 -15.36 10.09 3.18
C ASP A 110 -14.57 8.80 3.45
N LEU A 111 -13.34 8.90 3.94
CA LEU A 111 -12.49 7.76 4.25
C LEU A 111 -12.81 7.13 5.61
N GLU A 112 -13.47 7.86 6.52
CA GLU A 112 -13.73 7.39 7.89
C GLU A 112 -14.56 6.09 7.92
N GLU A 113 -15.43 5.87 6.95
CA GLU A 113 -16.24 4.64 6.88
C GLU A 113 -15.41 3.36 6.62
N PHE A 114 -14.20 3.50 6.06
CA PHE A 114 -13.34 2.38 5.70
C PHE A 114 -12.31 2.01 6.77
N VAL A 115 -12.05 2.87 7.75
CA VAL A 115 -10.96 2.64 8.73
C VAL A 115 -11.14 1.40 9.61
N THR A 116 -12.35 0.85 9.66
CA THR A 116 -12.65 -0.38 10.41
C THR A 116 -12.67 -1.64 9.56
N GLU A 117 -12.48 -1.52 8.25
CA GLU A 117 -12.40 -2.67 7.33
C GLU A 117 -11.09 -3.43 7.60
N PRO A 118 -11.14 -4.75 7.88
CA PRO A 118 -9.96 -5.51 8.27
C PRO A 118 -8.83 -5.55 7.25
N SER A 119 -9.14 -5.35 5.97
CA SER A 119 -8.15 -5.30 4.90
C SER A 119 -7.42 -3.95 4.76
N ILE A 120 -7.84 -2.92 5.51
CA ILE A 120 -7.22 -1.60 5.45
C ILE A 120 -6.02 -1.54 6.40
N LEU A 121 -4.84 -1.22 5.85
CA LEU A 121 -3.61 -1.04 6.61
C LEU A 121 -3.32 0.42 6.97
N GLY A 122 -3.66 1.35 6.07
CA GLY A 122 -3.16 2.69 6.21
C GLY A 122 -3.73 3.73 5.26
N LEU A 123 -3.08 4.87 5.26
CA LEU A 123 -3.25 5.93 4.27
C LEU A 123 -2.21 5.72 3.17
N ALA A 124 -2.66 5.69 1.94
CA ALA A 124 -1.86 5.47 0.75
C ALA A 124 -0.90 6.64 0.48
N GLU A 125 -0.03 6.44 -0.46
CA GLU A 125 1.03 7.37 -0.85
C GLU A 125 0.57 8.83 -0.86
N VAL A 126 1.23 9.64 -0.06
CA VAL A 126 0.90 11.06 0.09
C VAL A 126 1.59 11.86 -1.02
N MET A 127 0.97 11.89 -2.21
CA MET A 127 1.50 12.55 -3.41
C MET A 127 1.49 14.08 -3.31
N ASP A 128 0.48 14.66 -2.64
CA ASP A 128 0.37 16.12 -2.48
C ASP A 128 1.30 16.63 -1.37
N TYR A 129 2.61 16.38 -1.54
CA TYR A 129 3.62 16.87 -0.60
C TYR A 129 3.68 18.42 -0.53
N PRO A 130 3.37 19.19 -1.60
CA PRO A 130 3.27 20.64 -1.44
C PRO A 130 2.22 21.05 -0.41
N ALA A 131 1.05 20.41 -0.43
CA ALA A 131 -0.01 20.66 0.56
C ALA A 131 0.41 20.24 1.98
N VAL A 132 1.14 19.13 2.13
CA VAL A 132 1.70 18.71 3.42
C VAL A 132 2.64 19.76 3.96
N LEU A 133 3.61 20.20 3.16
CA LEU A 133 4.61 21.20 3.55
C LEU A 133 4.00 22.60 3.74
N GLY A 134 2.92 22.90 3.00
CA GLY A 134 2.14 24.13 3.11
C GLY A 134 1.19 24.17 4.31
N GLY A 135 0.94 23.01 4.92
CA GLY A 135 0.02 22.91 6.06
C GLY A 135 -1.46 22.91 5.68
N GLU A 136 -1.81 22.43 4.50
CA GLU A 136 -3.17 22.46 3.97
C GLU A 136 -4.09 21.45 4.68
N ASP A 137 -5.26 21.93 5.12
CA ASP A 137 -6.18 21.11 5.93
C ASP A 137 -6.69 19.84 5.22
N HIS A 138 -6.90 19.88 3.90
CA HIS A 138 -7.47 18.75 3.16
C HIS A 138 -6.59 17.50 3.24
N ILE A 139 -5.26 17.63 3.21
CA ILE A 139 -4.33 16.51 3.33
C ILE A 139 -4.00 16.22 4.80
N LEU A 140 -3.81 17.25 5.63
CA LEU A 140 -3.48 17.06 7.04
C LEU A 140 -4.61 16.38 7.82
N ASN A 141 -5.88 16.58 7.45
CA ASN A 141 -7.00 15.89 8.08
C ASN A 141 -7.00 14.38 7.77
N LYS A 142 -6.60 13.95 6.56
CA LYS A 142 -6.42 12.54 6.22
C LYS A 142 -5.25 11.92 7.00
N ILE A 143 -4.13 12.63 7.11
CA ILE A 143 -2.99 12.20 7.94
C ILE A 143 -3.42 12.04 9.41
N LYS A 144 -4.16 13.01 9.97
CA LYS A 144 -4.70 12.92 11.34
C LYS A 144 -5.68 11.75 11.50
N LEU A 145 -6.52 11.47 10.50
CA LEU A 145 -7.41 10.30 10.51
C LEU A 145 -6.60 9.00 10.62
N ALA A 146 -5.56 8.86 9.82
CA ALA A 146 -4.68 7.70 9.87
C ALA A 146 -3.99 7.57 11.23
N GLN A 147 -3.42 8.64 11.75
CA GLN A 147 -2.75 8.66 13.06
C GLN A 147 -3.72 8.31 14.21
N LYS A 148 -4.94 8.86 14.21
CA LYS A 148 -5.98 8.57 15.22
C LYS A 148 -6.35 7.09 15.27
N ASN A 149 -6.26 6.40 14.12
CA ASN A 149 -6.60 4.98 13.98
C ASN A 149 -5.38 4.04 14.01
N ASN A 150 -4.18 4.54 14.36
CA ASN A 150 -2.92 3.78 14.35
C ASN A 150 -2.59 3.12 13.01
N MET A 151 -2.99 3.75 11.92
CA MET A 151 -2.77 3.28 10.56
C MET A 151 -1.39 3.72 10.08
N LYS A 152 -0.81 2.95 9.16
CA LYS A 152 0.42 3.31 8.44
C LYS A 152 0.16 4.46 7.49
N ILE A 153 1.19 5.25 7.20
CA ILE A 153 1.11 6.35 6.23
C ILE A 153 2.23 6.17 5.23
N ASP A 154 1.85 5.83 4.02
CA ASP A 154 2.76 5.65 2.91
C ASP A 154 3.13 6.99 2.26
N GLY A 155 4.29 7.05 1.62
CA GLY A 155 4.81 8.27 1.03
C GLY A 155 5.14 8.14 -0.44
N HIS A 156 5.20 9.31 -1.08
CA HIS A 156 5.59 9.52 -2.47
C HIS A 156 6.40 10.82 -2.53
N ALA A 157 7.70 10.72 -2.31
CA ALA A 157 8.56 11.87 -2.07
C ALA A 157 9.51 12.19 -3.25
N ALA A 158 9.00 12.04 -4.49
CA ALA A 158 9.76 12.25 -5.71
C ALA A 158 10.44 13.63 -5.74
N GLY A 159 11.77 13.65 -5.84
CA GLY A 159 12.56 14.88 -6.00
C GLY A 159 12.59 15.83 -4.80
N LEU A 160 12.09 15.43 -3.63
CA LEU A 160 12.14 16.25 -2.42
C LEU A 160 13.58 16.38 -1.91
N SER A 161 13.96 17.61 -1.57
CA SER A 161 15.23 17.92 -0.90
C SER A 161 15.22 17.43 0.55
N SER A 162 16.41 17.26 1.15
CA SER A 162 16.56 16.83 2.55
C SER A 162 15.77 17.68 3.55
N SER A 163 15.64 18.99 3.32
CA SER A 163 14.85 19.86 4.19
C SER A 163 13.35 19.60 4.05
N GLN A 164 12.88 19.30 2.84
CA GLN A 164 11.48 18.95 2.57
C GLN A 164 11.14 17.56 3.13
N ILE A 165 12.04 16.59 2.98
CA ILE A 165 11.89 15.23 3.57
C ILE A 165 11.72 15.33 5.08
N ARG A 166 12.49 16.17 5.78
CA ARG A 166 12.29 16.37 7.23
C ARG A 166 10.88 16.86 7.58
N GLY A 167 10.36 17.82 6.82
CA GLY A 167 8.98 18.31 7.01
C GLY A 167 7.93 17.25 6.71
N TYR A 168 8.11 16.51 5.62
CA TYR A 168 7.25 15.44 5.18
C TYR A 168 7.23 14.28 6.21
N ARG A 169 8.39 13.85 6.67
CA ARG A 169 8.51 12.84 7.75
C ARG A 169 7.90 13.31 9.07
N ALA A 170 8.08 14.60 9.42
CA ALA A 170 7.52 15.18 10.64
C ALA A 170 5.97 15.19 10.64
N ALA A 171 5.34 15.20 9.47
CA ALA A 171 3.90 15.04 9.33
C ALA A 171 3.42 13.60 9.64
N GLY A 172 4.36 12.64 9.74
CA GLY A 172 4.04 11.26 10.12
C GLY A 172 4.12 10.26 8.96
N ILE A 173 4.61 10.67 7.78
CA ILE A 173 4.77 9.78 6.63
C ILE A 173 6.00 8.91 6.86
N GLU A 174 5.88 7.59 6.65
CA GLU A 174 6.85 6.62 7.13
C GLU A 174 7.69 5.98 6.02
N THR A 175 7.28 6.08 4.76
CA THR A 175 7.89 5.35 3.63
C THR A 175 8.14 6.26 2.43
N ASP A 176 8.97 5.80 1.49
CA ASP A 176 9.12 6.37 0.15
C ASP A 176 9.54 5.28 -0.83
N HIS A 177 8.99 5.30 -2.04
CA HIS A 177 9.30 4.37 -3.13
C HIS A 177 9.80 5.10 -4.41
N GLU A 178 10.05 6.42 -4.30
CA GLU A 178 10.41 7.27 -5.44
C GLU A 178 11.90 7.63 -5.51
N CYS A 179 12.74 6.97 -4.71
CA CYS A 179 14.17 7.22 -4.74
C CYS A 179 14.79 6.72 -6.04
N VAL A 180 15.46 7.58 -6.79
CA VAL A 180 16.15 7.24 -8.05
C VAL A 180 17.68 7.18 -7.89
N THR A 181 18.21 7.65 -6.77
CA THR A 181 19.65 7.59 -6.45
C THR A 181 19.91 7.02 -5.05
N ALA A 182 21.11 6.53 -4.82
CA ALA A 182 21.53 6.06 -3.51
C ALA A 182 21.55 7.18 -2.47
N GLU A 183 21.88 8.41 -2.88
CA GLU A 183 21.90 9.59 -2.03
C GLU A 183 20.48 9.94 -1.54
N GLU A 184 19.49 9.89 -2.43
CA GLU A 184 18.08 10.08 -2.05
C GLU A 184 17.63 9.01 -1.06
N ALA A 185 17.91 7.74 -1.32
CA ALA A 185 17.56 6.64 -0.43
C ALA A 185 18.20 6.82 0.95
N MET A 186 19.49 7.17 1.00
CA MET A 186 20.18 7.45 2.26
C MET A 186 19.57 8.61 3.03
N ASP A 187 19.18 9.68 2.35
CA ASP A 187 18.54 10.83 2.97
C ASP A 187 17.21 10.44 3.67
N ARG A 188 16.38 9.57 3.04
CA ARG A 188 15.15 9.04 3.65
C ARG A 188 15.48 8.17 4.87
N ILE A 189 16.45 7.28 4.75
CA ILE A 189 16.87 6.38 5.83
C ILE A 189 17.39 7.20 7.02
N GLU A 190 18.20 8.24 6.80
CA GLU A 190 18.70 9.12 7.85
C GLU A 190 17.57 9.87 8.58
N GLN A 191 16.45 10.13 7.93
CA GLN A 191 15.24 10.68 8.55
C GLN A 191 14.35 9.62 9.22
N GLY A 192 14.75 8.36 9.23
CA GLY A 192 14.00 7.25 9.82
C GLY A 192 12.79 6.80 8.98
N MET A 193 12.85 6.97 7.67
CA MET A 193 11.86 6.43 6.74
C MET A 193 12.30 5.07 6.21
N TYR A 194 11.34 4.24 5.84
CA TYR A 194 11.58 3.02 5.06
C TYR A 194 11.63 3.38 3.58
N VAL A 195 12.52 2.73 2.85
CA VAL A 195 12.62 2.87 1.40
C VAL A 195 12.23 1.56 0.75
N LEU A 196 11.27 1.62 -0.16
CA LEU A 196 10.85 0.50 -1.01
C LEU A 196 11.65 0.60 -2.32
N ILE A 197 12.19 -0.53 -2.80
CA ILE A 197 13.05 -0.61 -3.98
C ILE A 197 12.49 -1.64 -4.96
#